data_23a6cf8e1acb342bae148970c4cfb65a
#
_entry.id   23a6cf8e1acb342bae148970c4cfb65a
#
_cell.length_a   1.000
_cell.length_b   1.000
_cell.length_c   1.000
_cell.angle_alpha   90.00
_cell.angle_beta   90.00
_cell.angle_gamma   90.00
#
_symmetry.space_group_name_H-M   'P 1'
#
loop_
_entity.id
_entity.type
_entity.pdbx_description
1 polymer ?
#
loop_
_entity_poly.entity_id
_entity_poly.type
_entity_poly.pdbx_seq_one_letter_code
_entity_poly.pdbx_strand_id
1 'polypeptide(L)'
;HEEDINDKFTLLKYAVLAGIPLVLILIEPNLSTTICTALMICLMIYVAGLSYKFIGTVLVILIPVAVIFLSIVVQPDQKLLKDYQQKRILAFIEPEKYESDEAYQQKNSVMAIGSGQLTGKGLDNNTTTSVKNGNFILEPQTDFIFAIIGEELGFVGGCIIIALLLLIVIQCILV
;
A
#
# COMPACT_ATOMS: atom_id res chain seq x y z
N HIS A 1 -16.75 24.13 -21.99
CA HIS A 1 -17.78 23.44 -21.21
C HIS A 1 -17.07 22.72 -20.08
N GLU A 2 -16.98 23.36 -18.91
CA GLU A 2 -16.61 22.69 -17.67
C GLU A 2 -17.81 21.81 -17.30
N GLU A 3 -17.70 20.50 -17.58
CA GLU A 3 -18.68 19.53 -17.09
C GLU A 3 -18.61 19.58 -15.55
N ASP A 4 -19.72 19.89 -14.89
CA ASP A 4 -19.76 19.85 -13.42
C ASP A 4 -19.51 18.42 -12.95
N ILE A 5 -18.40 18.19 -12.27
CA ILE A 5 -17.99 16.86 -11.80
C ILE A 5 -19.00 16.26 -10.81
N ASN A 6 -19.85 17.10 -10.19
CA ASN A 6 -20.88 16.69 -9.25
C ASN A 6 -22.19 16.28 -9.93
N ASP A 7 -22.29 16.43 -11.27
CA ASP A 7 -23.44 15.91 -12.00
C ASP A 7 -23.43 14.38 -12.01
N LYS A 8 -24.62 13.78 -11.85
CA LYS A 8 -24.77 12.31 -11.74
C LYS A 8 -24.28 11.57 -12.98
N PHE A 9 -24.47 12.13 -14.18
CA PHE A 9 -24.01 11.53 -15.42
C PHE A 9 -22.50 11.61 -15.56
N THR A 10 -21.91 12.73 -15.19
CA THR A 10 -20.46 12.94 -15.19
C THR A 10 -19.78 12.01 -14.18
N LEU A 11 -20.33 11.90 -12.97
CA LEU A 11 -19.87 10.96 -11.94
C LEU A 11 -19.96 9.51 -12.40
N LEU A 12 -21.06 9.11 -13.04
CA LEU A 12 -21.22 7.75 -13.56
C LEU A 12 -20.21 7.46 -14.67
N LYS A 13 -19.96 8.41 -15.58
CA LYS A 13 -18.98 8.33 -16.67
C LYS A 13 -17.58 8.06 -16.10
N TYR A 14 -17.16 8.85 -15.09
CA TYR A 14 -15.85 8.67 -14.43
C TYR A 14 -15.78 7.38 -13.62
N ALA A 15 -16.87 6.98 -12.94
CA ALA A 15 -16.91 5.71 -12.21
C ALA A 15 -16.76 4.50 -13.14
N VAL A 16 -17.40 4.53 -14.32
CA VAL A 16 -17.25 3.47 -15.34
C VAL A 16 -15.83 3.48 -15.91
N LEU A 17 -15.30 4.66 -16.28
CA LEU A 17 -13.98 4.79 -16.85
C LEU A 17 -12.88 4.33 -15.88
N ALA A 18 -13.02 4.65 -14.59
CA ALA A 18 -12.12 4.22 -13.54
C ALA A 18 -12.34 2.76 -13.13
N GLY A 19 -13.58 2.29 -13.17
CA GLY A 19 -13.95 0.93 -12.79
C GLY A 19 -13.37 -0.14 -13.71
N ILE A 20 -13.28 0.14 -15.03
CA ILE A 20 -12.72 -0.81 -15.99
C ILE A 20 -11.28 -1.22 -15.66
N PRO A 21 -10.31 -0.31 -15.52
CA PRO A 21 -8.94 -0.69 -15.15
C PRO A 21 -8.87 -1.32 -13.76
N LEU A 22 -9.66 -0.86 -12.80
CA LEU A 22 -9.68 -1.45 -11.46
C LEU A 22 -10.14 -2.91 -11.47
N VAL A 23 -11.20 -3.22 -12.23
CA VAL A 23 -11.69 -4.59 -12.38
C VAL A 23 -10.67 -5.47 -13.07
N LEU A 24 -9.99 -4.98 -14.10
CA LEU A 24 -8.95 -5.72 -14.81
C LEU A 24 -7.76 -6.05 -13.88
N ILE A 25 -7.31 -5.10 -13.05
CA ILE A 25 -6.24 -5.32 -12.08
C ILE A 25 -6.71 -6.28 -10.97
N LEU A 26 -7.98 -6.22 -10.57
CA LEU A 26 -8.54 -7.10 -9.54
C LEU A 26 -8.65 -8.56 -10.02
N ILE A 27 -8.85 -8.78 -11.32
CA ILE A 27 -8.85 -10.12 -11.94
C ILE A 27 -7.44 -10.72 -11.90
N GLU A 28 -6.41 -9.92 -12.09
CA GLU A 28 -5.04 -10.31 -11.73
C GLU A 28 -4.95 -10.37 -10.20
N PRO A 29 -4.35 -11.41 -9.62
CA PRO A 29 -4.31 -11.60 -8.16
C PRO A 29 -3.40 -10.56 -7.45
N ASN A 30 -3.56 -9.28 -7.75
CA ASN A 30 -2.74 -8.18 -7.22
C ASN A 30 -3.60 -7.17 -6.45
N LEU A 31 -3.95 -7.54 -5.22
CA LEU A 31 -4.79 -6.71 -4.35
C LEU A 31 -4.13 -5.37 -4.01
N SER A 32 -2.82 -5.36 -3.77
CA SER A 32 -2.07 -4.15 -3.39
C SER A 32 -2.11 -3.09 -4.48
N THR A 33 -1.86 -3.48 -5.73
CA THR A 33 -1.93 -2.56 -6.89
C THR A 33 -3.35 -2.03 -7.10
N THR A 34 -4.36 -2.88 -6.90
CA THR A 34 -5.77 -2.46 -6.98
C THR A 34 -6.09 -1.36 -5.97
N ILE A 35 -5.68 -1.54 -4.71
CA ILE A 35 -5.92 -0.56 -3.63
C ILE A 35 -5.18 0.75 -3.93
N CYS A 36 -3.91 0.70 -4.32
CA CYS A 36 -3.13 1.89 -4.66
C CYS A 36 -3.73 2.65 -5.85
N THR A 37 -4.15 1.94 -6.91
CA THR A 37 -4.78 2.54 -8.07
C THR A 37 -6.15 3.15 -7.73
N ALA A 38 -6.95 2.48 -6.92
CA ALA A 38 -8.23 3.01 -6.44
C ALA A 38 -8.03 4.29 -5.62
N LEU A 39 -7.05 4.30 -4.70
CA LEU A 39 -6.71 5.48 -3.91
C LEU A 39 -6.27 6.65 -4.80
N MET A 40 -5.43 6.39 -5.79
CA MET A 40 -4.95 7.40 -6.74
C MET A 40 -6.11 8.00 -7.54
N ILE A 41 -7.04 7.17 -8.05
CA ILE A 41 -8.24 7.64 -8.75
C ILE A 41 -9.12 8.47 -7.82
N CYS A 42 -9.35 8.04 -6.59
CA CYS A 42 -10.11 8.80 -5.59
C CYS A 42 -9.50 10.18 -5.32
N LEU A 43 -8.18 10.26 -5.19
CA LEU A 43 -7.47 11.52 -5.00
C LEU A 43 -7.60 12.43 -6.22
N MET A 44 -7.48 11.89 -7.45
CA MET A 44 -7.67 12.67 -8.67
C MET A 44 -9.08 13.25 -8.77
N ILE A 45 -10.11 12.46 -8.49
CA ILE A 45 -11.52 12.93 -8.49
C ILE A 45 -11.75 13.95 -7.39
N TYR A 46 -11.12 13.79 -6.22
CA TYR A 46 -11.17 14.77 -5.15
C TYR A 46 -10.58 16.12 -5.56
N VAL A 47 -9.38 16.12 -6.14
CA VAL A 47 -8.71 17.35 -6.63
C VAL A 47 -9.51 18.03 -7.76
N ALA A 48 -10.24 17.24 -8.56
CA ALA A 48 -11.11 17.74 -9.61
C ALA A 48 -12.39 18.47 -9.08
N GLY A 49 -12.58 18.56 -7.75
CA GLY A 49 -13.64 19.35 -7.13
C GLY A 49 -14.87 18.54 -6.71
N LEU A 50 -14.70 17.26 -6.38
CA LEU A 50 -15.79 16.44 -5.85
C LEU A 50 -16.33 17.02 -4.53
N SER A 51 -17.66 17.07 -4.39
CA SER A 51 -18.29 17.67 -3.21
C SER A 51 -17.99 16.87 -1.94
N TYR A 52 -17.71 17.58 -0.83
CA TYR A 52 -17.49 16.96 0.48
C TYR A 52 -18.67 16.13 0.98
N LYS A 53 -19.91 16.50 0.57
CA LYS A 53 -21.12 15.74 0.89
C LYS A 53 -21.09 14.35 0.27
N PHE A 54 -20.63 14.26 -0.97
CA PHE A 54 -20.49 12.98 -1.67
C PHE A 54 -19.41 12.12 -1.00
N ILE A 55 -18.25 12.71 -0.70
CA ILE A 55 -17.14 12.02 -0.01
C ILE A 55 -17.63 11.50 1.36
N GLY A 56 -18.31 12.33 2.14
CA GLY A 56 -18.86 11.93 3.42
C GLY A 56 -19.85 10.76 3.30
N THR A 57 -20.73 10.79 2.29
CA THR A 57 -21.68 9.71 2.05
C THR A 57 -20.97 8.40 1.68
N VAL A 58 -19.96 8.47 0.81
CA VAL A 58 -19.15 7.29 0.43
C VAL A 58 -18.42 6.71 1.65
N LEU A 59 -17.81 7.53 2.48
CA LEU A 59 -17.11 7.07 3.70
C LEU A 59 -18.08 6.44 4.71
N VAL A 60 -19.26 7.01 4.93
CA VAL A 60 -20.28 6.46 5.83
C VAL A 60 -20.75 5.07 5.37
N ILE A 61 -20.76 4.81 4.07
CA ILE A 61 -21.12 3.48 3.53
C ILE A 61 -19.90 2.55 3.53
N LEU A 62 -18.73 3.04 3.11
CA LEU A 62 -17.52 2.23 2.93
C LEU A 62 -16.98 1.69 4.25
N ILE A 63 -17.00 2.49 5.33
CA ILE A 63 -16.46 2.07 6.62
C ILE A 63 -17.22 0.86 7.20
N PRO A 64 -18.57 0.86 7.31
CA PRO A 64 -19.30 -0.32 7.77
C PRO A 64 -19.10 -1.54 6.86
N VAL A 65 -19.09 -1.33 5.54
CA VAL A 65 -18.85 -2.42 4.57
C VAL A 65 -17.46 -3.02 4.78
N ALA A 66 -16.43 -2.20 4.97
CA ALA A 66 -15.08 -2.67 5.25
C ALA A 66 -14.99 -3.44 6.58
N VAL A 67 -15.67 -2.98 7.64
CA VAL A 67 -15.72 -3.69 8.92
C VAL A 67 -16.42 -5.04 8.79
N ILE A 68 -17.55 -5.10 8.08
CA ILE A 68 -18.27 -6.37 7.81
C ILE A 68 -17.38 -7.30 6.98
N PHE A 69 -16.73 -6.78 5.93
CA PHE A 69 -15.83 -7.55 5.08
C PHE A 69 -14.67 -8.14 5.89
N LEU A 70 -14.00 -7.35 6.72
CA LEU A 70 -12.93 -7.84 7.59
C LEU A 70 -13.43 -8.89 8.58
N SER A 71 -14.62 -8.70 9.15
CA SER A 71 -15.23 -9.67 10.06
C SER A 71 -15.52 -11.02 9.39
N ILE A 72 -15.86 -11.03 8.10
CA ILE A 72 -16.06 -12.25 7.33
C ILE A 72 -14.71 -12.89 6.98
N VAL A 73 -13.72 -12.09 6.59
CA VAL A 73 -12.39 -12.58 6.17
C VAL A 73 -11.65 -13.29 7.31
N VAL A 74 -11.88 -12.87 8.55
CA VAL A 74 -11.26 -13.52 9.73
C VAL A 74 -11.84 -14.92 9.99
N GLN A 75 -13.01 -15.26 9.46
CA GLN A 75 -13.61 -16.58 9.65
C GLN A 75 -12.88 -17.67 8.85
N PRO A 76 -12.60 -18.83 9.47
CA PRO A 76 -11.82 -19.91 8.82
C PRO A 76 -12.49 -20.52 7.60
N ASP A 77 -13.85 -20.51 7.54
CA ASP A 77 -14.64 -21.16 6.48
C ASP A 77 -15.17 -20.17 5.42
N GLN A 78 -14.57 -18.98 5.30
CA GLN A 78 -15.02 -18.00 4.32
C GLN A 78 -14.76 -18.49 2.88
N LYS A 79 -15.67 -18.13 1.94
CA LYS A 79 -15.60 -18.47 0.50
C LYS A 79 -15.47 -17.25 -0.41
N LEU A 80 -15.35 -16.04 0.17
CA LEU A 80 -15.30 -14.79 -0.58
C LEU A 80 -13.93 -14.52 -1.19
N LEU A 81 -12.87 -14.89 -0.47
CA LEU A 81 -11.48 -14.72 -0.89
C LEU A 81 -10.83 -16.06 -1.16
N LYS A 82 -9.87 -16.07 -2.06
CA LYS A 82 -8.97 -17.21 -2.26
C LYS A 82 -8.06 -17.35 -1.04
N ASP A 83 -7.61 -18.55 -0.72
CA ASP A 83 -6.81 -18.87 0.47
C ASP A 83 -5.57 -17.98 0.61
N TYR A 84 -4.88 -17.69 -0.50
CA TYR A 84 -3.69 -16.83 -0.46
C TYR A 84 -4.02 -15.37 -0.12
N GLN A 85 -5.19 -14.85 -0.54
CA GLN A 85 -5.64 -13.48 -0.23
C GLN A 85 -6.04 -13.37 1.24
N GLN A 86 -6.74 -14.38 1.75
CA GLN A 86 -7.09 -14.46 3.16
C GLN A 86 -5.83 -14.52 4.03
N LYS A 87 -4.87 -15.39 3.68
CA LYS A 87 -3.61 -15.52 4.43
C LYS A 87 -2.83 -14.20 4.51
N ARG A 88 -2.80 -13.40 3.43
CA ARG A 88 -2.17 -12.07 3.45
C ARG A 88 -2.82 -11.11 4.44
N ILE A 89 -4.15 -11.07 4.47
CA ILE A 89 -4.89 -10.21 5.40
C ILE A 89 -4.69 -10.70 6.84
N LEU A 90 -4.77 -12.02 7.07
CA LEU A 90 -4.57 -12.61 8.39
C LEU A 90 -3.13 -12.44 8.90
N ALA A 91 -2.13 -12.57 8.02
CA ALA A 91 -0.73 -12.31 8.36
C ALA A 91 -0.47 -10.85 8.76
N PHE A 92 -1.28 -9.91 8.24
CA PHE A 92 -1.21 -8.51 8.65
C PHE A 92 -1.89 -8.26 10.02
N ILE A 93 -3.01 -8.96 10.30
CA ILE A 93 -3.79 -8.77 11.54
C ILE A 93 -3.16 -9.55 12.70
N GLU A 94 -2.75 -10.80 12.46
CA GLU A 94 -2.18 -11.71 13.46
C GLU A 94 -0.88 -12.35 12.96
N PRO A 95 0.21 -11.58 12.82
CA PRO A 95 1.48 -12.07 12.23
C PRO A 95 2.10 -13.22 13.03
N GLU A 96 1.78 -13.35 14.32
CA GLU A 96 2.31 -14.42 15.16
C GLU A 96 1.67 -15.79 14.91
N LYS A 97 0.42 -15.82 14.42
CA LYS A 97 -0.30 -17.08 14.14
C LYS A 97 -0.13 -17.58 12.71
N TYR A 98 0.05 -16.66 11.79
CA TYR A 98 0.13 -16.96 10.35
C TYR A 98 1.55 -16.74 9.86
N GLU A 99 2.42 -17.74 10.09
CA GLU A 99 3.76 -17.80 9.51
C GLU A 99 3.63 -18.08 8.00
N SER A 100 3.36 -17.02 7.23
CA SER A 100 3.49 -17.08 5.78
C SER A 100 4.86 -16.52 5.38
N ASP A 101 5.35 -16.91 4.21
CA ASP A 101 6.62 -16.39 3.67
C ASP A 101 6.58 -14.85 3.58
N GLU A 102 5.41 -14.27 3.31
CA GLU A 102 5.23 -12.82 3.25
C GLU A 102 5.32 -12.17 4.65
N ALA A 103 4.74 -12.78 5.68
CA ALA A 103 4.87 -12.28 7.06
C ALA A 103 6.31 -12.37 7.56
N TYR A 104 7.02 -13.42 7.19
CA TYR A 104 8.44 -13.58 7.49
C TYR A 104 9.28 -12.48 6.81
N GLN A 105 9.05 -12.20 5.53
CA GLN A 105 9.73 -11.13 4.80
C GLN A 105 9.44 -9.75 5.39
N GLN A 106 8.18 -9.47 5.73
CA GLN A 106 7.79 -8.20 6.37
C GLN A 106 8.47 -8.04 7.74
N LYS A 107 8.48 -9.07 8.58
CA LYS A 107 9.16 -9.06 9.87
C LYS A 107 10.67 -8.79 9.73
N ASN A 108 11.31 -9.46 8.78
CA ASN A 108 12.73 -9.25 8.50
C ASN A 108 13.02 -7.85 7.97
N SER A 109 12.12 -7.28 7.15
CA SER A 109 12.22 -5.90 6.67
C SER A 109 12.17 -4.89 7.82
N VAL A 110 11.23 -5.06 8.75
CA VAL A 110 11.12 -4.21 9.94
C VAL A 110 12.36 -4.35 10.83
N MET A 111 12.86 -5.57 11.03
CA MET A 111 14.10 -5.80 11.78
C MET A 111 15.32 -5.16 11.10
N ALA A 112 15.40 -5.23 9.77
CA ALA A 112 16.46 -4.60 8.99
C ALA A 112 16.47 -3.08 9.20
N ILE A 113 15.31 -2.42 9.02
CA ILE A 113 15.16 -0.97 9.27
C ILE A 113 15.56 -0.62 10.70
N GLY A 114 15.05 -1.37 11.70
CA GLY A 114 15.38 -1.15 13.10
C GLY A 114 16.87 -1.35 13.42
N SER A 115 17.53 -2.29 12.73
CA SER A 115 18.97 -2.57 12.93
C SER A 115 19.87 -1.44 12.45
N GLY A 116 19.40 -0.58 11.54
CA GLY A 116 20.13 0.60 11.05
C GLY A 116 20.22 1.74 12.05
N GLN A 117 19.38 1.76 13.09
CA GLN A 117 19.37 2.79 14.12
C GLN A 117 19.28 4.23 13.51
N LEU A 118 19.99 5.22 14.07
CA LEU A 118 19.94 6.60 13.60
C LEU A 118 20.75 6.84 12.33
N THR A 119 21.95 6.30 12.24
CA THR A 119 22.96 6.65 11.21
C THR A 119 23.22 5.55 10.20
N GLY A 120 22.61 4.38 10.37
CA GLY A 120 22.82 3.23 9.52
C GLY A 120 24.10 2.45 9.82
N LYS A 121 24.21 1.28 9.21
CA LYS A 121 25.40 0.40 9.27
C LYS A 121 26.47 0.78 8.26
N GLY A 122 26.21 1.78 7.43
CA GLY A 122 27.09 2.22 6.33
C GLY A 122 26.71 1.60 4.99
N LEU A 123 27.07 2.32 3.93
CA LEU A 123 26.86 1.87 2.55
C LEU A 123 27.71 0.64 2.27
N ASP A 124 27.16 -0.27 1.48
CA ASP A 124 27.81 -1.50 1.03
C ASP A 124 28.26 -2.43 2.19
N ASN A 125 27.39 -2.53 3.22
CA ASN A 125 27.61 -3.44 4.32
C ASN A 125 27.46 -4.90 3.83
N ASN A 126 28.61 -5.54 3.64
CA ASN A 126 28.71 -6.93 3.12
C ASN A 126 28.72 -7.99 4.23
N THR A 127 28.20 -7.69 5.42
CA THR A 127 28.08 -8.69 6.49
C THR A 127 27.00 -9.71 6.14
N THR A 128 27.17 -10.95 6.59
CA THR A 128 26.20 -12.05 6.41
C THR A 128 24.88 -11.79 7.16
N THR A 129 24.86 -10.84 8.08
CA THR A 129 23.68 -10.38 8.83
C THR A 129 22.93 -9.23 8.14
N SER A 130 23.44 -8.74 7.01
CA SER A 130 22.75 -7.72 6.21
C SER A 130 21.62 -8.35 5.40
N VAL A 131 20.51 -7.63 5.26
CA VAL A 131 19.37 -8.02 4.43
C VAL A 131 19.78 -8.28 2.98
N LYS A 132 20.74 -7.50 2.47
CA LYS A 132 21.27 -7.60 1.11
C LYS A 132 21.97 -8.94 0.85
N ASN A 133 22.70 -9.47 1.83
CA ASN A 133 23.57 -10.64 1.66
C ASN A 133 23.11 -11.88 2.46
N GLY A 134 22.19 -11.70 3.40
CA GLY A 134 21.77 -12.75 4.32
C GLY A 134 20.66 -13.67 3.80
N ASN A 135 20.12 -13.43 2.60
CA ASN A 135 18.95 -14.13 2.05
C ASN A 135 17.73 -14.18 2.98
N PHE A 136 17.61 -13.21 3.89
CA PHE A 136 16.49 -13.10 4.81
C PHE A 136 15.21 -12.56 4.15
N ILE A 137 15.35 -11.87 3.01
CA ILE A 137 14.25 -11.30 2.23
C ILE A 137 14.47 -11.68 0.77
N LEU A 138 13.40 -12.17 0.14
CA LEU A 138 13.38 -12.41 -1.31
C LEU A 138 13.31 -11.07 -2.03
N GLU A 139 14.11 -10.90 -3.09
CA GLU A 139 14.12 -9.68 -3.92
C GLU A 139 14.22 -8.37 -3.11
N PRO A 140 15.23 -8.22 -2.20
CA PRO A 140 15.32 -7.04 -1.34
C PRO A 140 15.56 -5.75 -2.12
N GLN A 141 16.12 -5.83 -3.34
CA GLN A 141 16.47 -4.68 -4.19
C GLN A 141 15.28 -4.10 -4.95
N THR A 142 14.18 -4.85 -5.08
CA THR A 142 12.97 -4.44 -5.78
C THR A 142 11.84 -4.15 -4.79
N ASP A 143 11.37 -5.17 -4.10
CA ASP A 143 10.17 -5.10 -3.28
C ASP A 143 10.40 -4.49 -1.90
N PHE A 144 11.63 -4.59 -1.38
CA PHE A 144 11.99 -4.15 -0.05
C PHE A 144 13.16 -3.15 -0.03
N ILE A 145 13.31 -2.35 -1.08
CA ILE A 145 14.42 -1.38 -1.18
C ILE A 145 14.52 -0.44 0.03
N PHE A 146 13.38 -0.06 0.62
CA PHE A 146 13.36 0.78 1.81
C PHE A 146 13.95 0.10 3.04
N ALA A 147 13.91 -1.24 3.12
CA ALA A 147 14.56 -2.00 4.18
C ALA A 147 16.08 -1.90 4.08
N ILE A 148 16.63 -1.96 2.85
CA ILE A 148 18.07 -1.74 2.60
C ILE A 148 18.46 -0.31 2.98
N ILE A 149 17.69 0.69 2.54
CA ILE A 149 17.92 2.10 2.86
C ILE A 149 17.93 2.31 4.38
N GLY A 150 16.95 1.75 5.08
CA GLY A 150 16.86 1.85 6.54
C GLY A 150 18.02 1.16 7.24
N GLU A 151 18.50 0.03 6.74
CA GLU A 151 19.66 -0.67 7.30
C GLU A 151 20.98 0.08 7.05
N GLU A 152 21.23 0.54 5.80
CA GLU A 152 22.50 1.14 5.39
C GLU A 152 22.63 2.61 5.83
N LEU A 153 21.54 3.41 5.70
CA LEU A 153 21.54 4.85 5.97
C LEU A 153 20.84 5.23 7.28
N GLY A 154 20.19 4.26 7.92
CA GLY A 154 19.48 4.46 9.18
C GLY A 154 18.24 5.34 9.06
N PHE A 155 17.74 5.76 10.22
CA PHE A 155 16.55 6.61 10.31
C PHE A 155 16.71 7.95 9.56
N VAL A 156 17.88 8.58 9.67
CA VAL A 156 18.17 9.86 9.00
C VAL A 156 18.10 9.70 7.48
N GLY A 157 18.71 8.65 6.93
CA GLY A 157 18.64 8.34 5.50
C GLY A 157 17.22 8.07 5.03
N GLY A 158 16.44 7.29 5.79
CA GLY A 158 15.04 7.05 5.51
C GLY A 158 14.21 8.35 5.47
N CYS A 159 14.40 9.24 6.45
CA CYS A 159 13.72 10.54 6.46
C CYS A 159 14.11 11.42 5.27
N ILE A 160 15.38 11.43 4.86
CA ILE A 160 15.83 12.19 3.68
C ILE A 160 15.13 11.67 2.42
N ILE A 161 15.08 10.36 2.21
CA ILE A 161 14.39 9.76 1.04
C ILE A 161 12.90 10.12 1.02
N ILE A 162 12.23 10.00 2.16
CA ILE A 162 10.81 10.37 2.27
C ILE A 162 10.60 11.87 1.99
N ALA A 163 11.47 12.73 2.52
CA ALA A 163 11.41 14.17 2.26
C ALA A 163 11.62 14.50 0.78
N LEU A 164 12.56 13.84 0.10
CA LEU A 164 12.78 14.02 -1.34
C LEU A 164 11.57 13.56 -2.16
N LEU A 165 10.98 12.42 -1.84
CA LEU A 165 9.76 11.95 -2.51
C LEU A 165 8.60 12.94 -2.30
N LEU A 166 8.46 13.47 -1.08
CA LEU A 166 7.43 14.47 -0.76
C LEU A 166 7.66 15.78 -1.54
N LEU A 167 8.91 16.22 -1.69
CA LEU A 167 9.25 17.38 -2.51
C LEU A 167 8.88 17.18 -3.99
N ILE A 168 9.11 15.98 -4.53
CA ILE A 168 8.69 15.65 -5.91
C ILE A 168 7.16 15.78 -6.04
N VAL A 169 6.41 15.21 -5.09
CA VAL A 169 4.93 15.30 -5.11
C VAL A 169 4.47 16.76 -5.02
N ILE A 170 5.05 17.55 -4.10
CA ILE A 170 4.72 18.98 -3.97
C ILE A 170 5.02 19.72 -5.27
N GLN A 171 6.17 19.46 -5.89
CA GLN A 171 6.53 20.10 -7.16
C GLN A 171 5.54 19.74 -8.28
N CYS A 172 5.09 18.49 -8.36
CA CYS A 172 4.07 18.07 -9.32
C CYS A 172 2.70 18.76 -9.10
N ILE A 173 2.37 19.11 -7.86
CA ILE A 173 1.12 19.81 -7.54
C ILE A 173 1.21 21.31 -7.85
N LEU A 174 2.41 21.91 -7.73
CA LEU A 174 2.62 23.34 -7.93
C LEU A 174 2.81 23.73 -9.40
N VAL A 175 3.05 22.78 -10.28
CA VAL A 175 3.15 23.00 -11.74
C VAL A 175 1.79 22.90 -12.41
#